data_d9e74bfb1e7744fb25f0159d66735edb
#
_entry.id   d9e74bfb1e7744fb25f0159d66735edb
#
_cell.length_a   1.000
_cell.length_b   1.000
_cell.length_c   1.000
_cell.angle_alpha   90.00
_cell.angle_beta   90.00
_cell.angle_gamma   90.00
#
_symmetry.space_group_name_H-M   'P 1'
#
loop_
_entity.id
_entity.type
_entity.pdbx_description
1 polymer ?
#
loop_
_entity_poly.entity_id
_entity_poly.type
_entity_poly.pdbx_seq_one_letter_code
_entity_poly.pdbx_strand_id
1 'polypeptide(L)'
;MNIIDKELNKLSIACDNFSILQDKDGITVARIVSGEKSYVVKCFQKDEHKREMGNYRLLESLGVPTIRVIASTDSALLLEDIDCSPVYRLGIEEDMSDPAVVRRIAEWYKQLHSQGYGYVCQNGESMYDEADFFTLENIASIKDKTETQDAPAWGLLEQNYAAISDLLRKARRTITYNDFYYTNMVVAKDNSSALMFDYNLLGKGYAYTDVRNVLSSLSEEAGKAFLKEYGEFDPAEKALDDVVSVVVTLHL
;
A
#
# COMPACT_ATOMS: atom_id res chain seq x y z
N MET A 1 -8.13 -9.48 30.14
CA MET A 1 -6.94 -8.78 29.60
C MET A 1 -7.22 -8.52 28.14
N ASN A 2 -7.24 -7.27 27.73
CA ASN A 2 -7.49 -6.93 26.34
C ASN A 2 -6.26 -7.30 25.48
N ILE A 3 -6.40 -7.27 24.15
CA ILE A 3 -5.31 -7.67 23.23
C ILE A 3 -4.09 -6.76 23.39
N ILE A 4 -4.30 -5.46 23.63
CA ILE A 4 -3.23 -4.47 23.80
C ILE A 4 -2.38 -4.83 25.02
N ASP A 5 -3.02 -5.03 26.19
CA ASP A 5 -2.31 -5.41 27.43
C ASP A 5 -1.48 -6.68 27.23
N LYS A 6 -2.04 -7.67 26.52
CA LYS A 6 -1.36 -8.92 26.22
C LYS A 6 -0.08 -8.70 25.42
N GLU A 7 -0.18 -7.90 24.34
CA GLU A 7 0.96 -7.67 23.45
C GLU A 7 2.02 -6.76 24.10
N LEU A 8 1.61 -5.73 24.85
CA LEU A 8 2.53 -4.87 25.60
C LEU A 8 3.29 -5.65 26.69
N ASN A 9 2.65 -6.60 27.36
CA ASN A 9 3.32 -7.48 28.31
C ASN A 9 4.40 -8.34 27.62
N LYS A 10 4.14 -8.89 26.43
CA LYS A 10 5.14 -9.63 25.66
C LYS A 10 6.34 -8.74 25.27
N LEU A 11 6.08 -7.49 24.97
CA LEU A 11 7.10 -6.51 24.62
C LEU A 11 7.85 -5.94 25.84
N SER A 12 7.40 -6.24 27.05
CA SER A 12 7.91 -5.67 28.32
C SER A 12 7.83 -4.13 28.32
N ILE A 13 6.77 -3.59 27.72
CA ILE A 13 6.50 -2.14 27.68
C ILE A 13 5.50 -1.81 28.79
N ALA A 14 5.91 -0.93 29.68
CA ALA A 14 4.99 -0.32 30.65
C ALA A 14 4.02 0.60 29.92
N CYS A 15 2.75 0.56 30.27
CA CYS A 15 1.72 1.41 29.68
C CYS A 15 1.00 2.16 30.80
N ASP A 16 1.18 3.46 30.87
CA ASP A 16 0.52 4.32 31.87
C ASP A 16 -0.92 4.64 31.43
N ASN A 17 -1.13 4.81 30.14
CA ASN A 17 -2.44 5.07 29.52
C ASN A 17 -2.43 4.64 28.05
N PHE A 18 -3.60 4.31 27.48
CA PHE A 18 -3.77 4.11 26.05
C PHE A 18 -5.12 4.65 25.56
N SER A 19 -5.17 5.00 24.28
CA SER A 19 -6.39 5.37 23.57
C SER A 19 -6.51 4.56 22.27
N ILE A 20 -7.69 4.02 22.02
CA ILE A 20 -7.97 3.31 20.77
C ILE A 20 -8.08 4.34 19.65
N LEU A 21 -7.29 4.16 18.58
CA LEU A 21 -7.35 4.95 17.36
C LEU A 21 -8.26 4.26 16.33
N GLN A 22 -8.20 2.92 16.28
CA GLN A 22 -9.02 2.11 15.39
C GLN A 22 -9.23 0.72 16.00
N ASP A 23 -10.42 0.16 15.82
CA ASP A 23 -10.73 -1.25 16.12
C ASP A 23 -11.72 -1.77 15.08
N LYS A 24 -11.18 -2.40 14.04
CA LYS A 24 -11.96 -2.83 12.88
C LYS A 24 -11.34 -4.06 12.23
N ASP A 25 -12.18 -4.98 11.75
CA ASP A 25 -11.83 -6.14 10.93
C ASP A 25 -10.78 -7.10 11.53
N GLY A 26 -10.59 -7.05 12.87
CA GLY A 26 -9.59 -7.83 13.57
C GLY A 26 -8.21 -7.16 13.63
N ILE A 27 -8.16 -5.86 13.38
CA ILE A 27 -6.99 -4.99 13.59
C ILE A 27 -7.36 -3.97 14.65
N THR A 28 -6.60 -3.93 15.75
CA THR A 28 -6.74 -2.91 16.79
C THR A 28 -5.49 -2.03 16.78
N VAL A 29 -5.68 -0.71 16.59
CA VAL A 29 -4.62 0.30 16.65
C VAL A 29 -4.85 1.17 17.87
N ALA A 30 -3.84 1.34 18.70
CA ALA A 30 -3.93 2.19 19.88
C ALA A 30 -2.67 3.02 20.05
N ARG A 31 -2.85 4.26 20.46
CA ARG A 31 -1.77 5.08 21.01
C ARG A 31 -1.55 4.69 22.45
N ILE A 32 -0.30 4.48 22.84
CA ILE A 32 0.11 4.17 24.20
C ILE A 32 1.08 5.21 24.73
N VAL A 33 0.98 5.53 26.01
CA VAL A 33 1.90 6.41 26.72
C VAL A 33 2.69 5.58 27.73
N SER A 34 4.01 5.72 27.70
CA SER A 34 4.95 5.07 28.61
C SER A 34 5.96 6.08 29.11
N GLY A 35 5.78 6.58 30.32
CA GLY A 35 6.52 7.74 30.84
C GLY A 35 6.31 8.99 29.97
N GLU A 36 7.39 9.56 29.49
CA GLU A 36 7.35 10.74 28.61
C GLU A 36 7.25 10.38 27.10
N LYS A 37 7.15 9.11 26.76
CA LYS A 37 7.15 8.63 25.38
C LYS A 37 5.77 8.18 24.94
N SER A 38 5.45 8.45 23.68
CA SER A 38 4.26 7.94 23.00
C SER A 38 4.65 7.00 21.87
N TYR A 39 3.83 5.96 21.68
CA TYR A 39 3.98 4.96 20.63
C TYR A 39 2.60 4.60 20.06
N VAL A 40 2.59 3.97 18.90
CA VAL A 40 1.40 3.34 18.34
C VAL A 40 1.60 1.83 18.33
N VAL A 41 0.68 1.09 18.93
CA VAL A 41 0.64 -0.37 18.85
C VAL A 41 -0.45 -0.79 17.87
N LYS A 42 -0.10 -1.61 16.88
CA LYS A 42 -1.02 -2.22 15.90
C LYS A 42 -1.05 -3.72 16.16
N CYS A 43 -2.21 -4.24 16.61
CA CYS A 43 -2.42 -5.64 16.96
C CYS A 43 -3.23 -6.34 15.88
N PHE A 44 -2.79 -7.53 15.46
CA PHE A 44 -3.40 -8.34 14.41
C PHE A 44 -4.04 -9.60 15.03
N GLN A 45 -5.37 -9.69 14.96
CA GLN A 45 -6.13 -10.82 15.53
C GLN A 45 -6.26 -11.97 14.53
N LYS A 46 -6.19 -11.67 13.21
CA LYS A 46 -6.27 -12.65 12.13
C LYS A 46 -4.92 -12.86 11.48
N ASP A 47 -4.61 -14.10 11.09
CA ASP A 47 -3.32 -14.43 10.47
C ASP A 47 -3.12 -13.74 9.12
N GLU A 48 -4.19 -13.53 8.36
CA GLU A 48 -4.15 -12.85 7.07
C GLU A 48 -3.60 -11.41 7.14
N HIS A 49 -3.82 -10.72 8.29
CA HIS A 49 -3.33 -9.36 8.49
C HIS A 49 -1.87 -9.31 8.97
N LYS A 50 -1.33 -10.42 9.49
CA LYS A 50 0.05 -10.48 10.00
C LYS A 50 1.10 -10.34 8.91
N ARG A 51 0.70 -10.48 7.62
CA ARG A 51 1.59 -10.23 6.48
C ARG A 51 2.21 -8.83 6.51
N GLU A 52 1.50 -7.85 7.04
CA GLU A 52 1.99 -6.48 7.18
C GLU A 52 3.28 -6.40 8.00
N MET A 53 3.40 -7.21 9.05
CA MET A 53 4.62 -7.28 9.87
C MET A 53 5.84 -7.76 9.05
N GLY A 54 5.62 -8.68 8.12
CA GLY A 54 6.63 -9.14 7.16
C GLY A 54 6.99 -8.04 6.17
N ASN A 55 5.99 -7.27 5.72
CA ASN A 55 6.16 -6.19 4.76
C ASN A 55 7.03 -5.05 5.29
N TYR A 56 6.88 -4.65 6.57
CA TYR A 56 7.80 -3.69 7.20
C TYR A 56 9.25 -4.16 7.16
N ARG A 57 9.50 -5.42 7.53
CA ARG A 57 10.86 -6.01 7.51
C ARG A 57 11.41 -6.10 6.09
N LEU A 58 10.56 -6.44 5.12
CA LEU A 58 10.94 -6.49 3.71
C LEU A 58 11.40 -5.11 3.23
N LEU A 59 10.60 -4.07 3.43
CA LEU A 59 10.92 -2.73 2.99
C LEU A 59 12.20 -2.20 3.65
N GLU A 60 12.38 -2.44 4.95
CA GLU A 60 13.61 -2.12 5.66
C GLU A 60 14.82 -2.83 5.05
N SER A 61 14.71 -4.13 4.73
CA SER A 61 15.78 -4.91 4.11
C SER A 61 16.17 -4.42 2.71
N LEU A 62 15.23 -3.81 2.00
CA LEU A 62 15.42 -3.20 0.68
C LEU A 62 15.86 -1.73 0.77
N GLY A 63 15.97 -1.17 1.97
CA GLY A 63 16.31 0.23 2.18
C GLY A 63 15.21 1.21 1.77
N VAL A 64 13.96 0.74 1.59
CA VAL A 64 12.80 1.62 1.32
C VAL A 64 12.36 2.26 2.63
N PRO A 65 12.25 3.59 2.71
CA PRO A 65 11.88 4.28 3.95
C PRO A 65 10.49 3.88 4.45
N THR A 66 10.39 3.61 5.75
CA THR A 66 9.15 3.31 6.46
C THR A 66 9.07 4.09 7.78
N ILE A 67 7.89 4.16 8.41
CA ILE A 67 7.83 4.57 9.81
C ILE A 67 8.58 3.54 10.66
N ARG A 68 9.20 4.04 11.74
CA ARG A 68 10.09 3.20 12.55
C ARG A 68 9.30 2.16 13.33
N VAL A 69 9.67 0.89 13.14
CA VAL A 69 9.25 -0.22 14.01
C VAL A 69 10.17 -0.26 15.23
N ILE A 70 9.62 -0.01 16.41
CA ILE A 70 10.34 0.00 17.69
C ILE A 70 10.56 -1.42 18.18
N ALA A 71 9.52 -2.24 18.09
CA ALA A 71 9.52 -3.64 18.50
C ALA A 71 8.35 -4.39 17.84
N SER A 72 8.38 -5.72 17.87
CA SER A 72 7.28 -6.55 17.39
C SER A 72 7.14 -7.83 18.20
N THR A 73 5.92 -8.36 18.23
CA THR A 73 5.62 -9.72 18.70
C THR A 73 5.30 -10.62 17.50
N ASP A 74 4.66 -11.76 17.73
CA ASP A 74 4.07 -12.62 16.70
C ASP A 74 2.73 -12.10 16.13
N SER A 75 2.14 -11.09 16.77
CA SER A 75 0.81 -10.56 16.43
C SER A 75 0.65 -9.05 16.64
N ALA A 76 1.73 -8.32 16.87
CA ALA A 76 1.68 -6.86 17.02
C ALA A 76 2.97 -6.17 16.56
N LEU A 77 2.80 -4.94 16.07
CA LEU A 77 3.88 -3.97 15.84
C LEU A 77 3.78 -2.83 16.85
N LEU A 78 4.91 -2.44 17.42
CA LEU A 78 5.06 -1.21 18.17
C LEU A 78 5.78 -0.21 17.27
N LEU A 79 5.11 0.87 16.91
CA LEU A 79 5.54 1.85 15.93
C LEU A 79 5.83 3.20 16.59
N GLU A 80 6.65 4.02 15.94
CA GLU A 80 6.79 5.42 16.27
C GLU A 80 5.42 6.13 16.19
N ASP A 81 5.10 6.97 17.18
CA ASP A 81 3.92 7.83 17.13
C ASP A 81 4.24 9.08 16.32
N ILE A 82 3.75 9.14 15.09
CA ILE A 82 4.03 10.23 14.15
C ILE A 82 3.45 11.56 14.63
N ASP A 83 2.32 11.56 15.33
CA ASP A 83 1.75 12.79 15.89
C ASP A 83 2.66 13.43 16.94
N CYS A 84 3.48 12.62 17.62
CA CYS A 84 4.48 13.06 18.59
C CYS A 84 5.89 13.21 17.99
N SER A 85 6.07 12.93 16.69
CA SER A 85 7.38 13.01 16.05
C SER A 85 7.85 14.46 15.93
N PRO A 86 9.12 14.80 16.28
CA PRO A 86 9.67 16.13 16.06
C PRO A 86 9.94 16.42 14.58
N VAL A 87 10.07 15.40 13.76
CA VAL A 87 10.48 15.49 12.34
C VAL A 87 9.31 15.33 11.39
N TYR A 88 8.40 14.42 11.71
CA TYR A 88 7.32 14.01 10.82
C TYR A 88 5.94 14.50 11.27
N ARG A 89 5.01 14.50 10.36
CA ARG A 89 3.56 14.62 10.57
C ARG A 89 2.81 13.61 9.69
N LEU A 90 1.58 13.31 10.04
CA LEU A 90 0.68 12.57 9.14
C LEU A 90 0.34 13.44 7.92
N GLY A 91 0.05 12.80 6.80
CA GLY A 91 -0.44 13.44 5.60
C GLY A 91 -1.82 14.06 5.80
N ILE A 92 -2.08 15.12 5.07
CA ILE A 92 -3.37 15.81 5.02
C ILE A 92 -3.84 15.93 3.56
N GLU A 93 -5.11 16.22 3.34
CA GLU A 93 -5.68 16.27 1.99
C GLU A 93 -4.99 17.32 1.10
N GLU A 94 -4.59 18.45 1.68
CA GLU A 94 -3.88 19.52 0.99
C GLU A 94 -2.54 19.09 0.39
N ASP A 95 -1.89 18.08 0.98
CA ASP A 95 -0.64 17.52 0.46
C ASP A 95 -0.80 16.95 -0.96
N MET A 96 -2.02 16.50 -1.31
CA MET A 96 -2.32 15.98 -2.66
C MET A 96 -2.28 17.07 -3.74
N SER A 97 -2.25 18.32 -3.35
CA SER A 97 -2.14 19.47 -4.25
C SER A 97 -0.81 20.20 -4.12
N ASP A 98 0.08 19.79 -3.20
CA ASP A 98 1.40 20.39 -3.02
C ASP A 98 2.47 19.70 -3.89
N PRO A 99 2.98 20.34 -4.96
CA PRO A 99 4.01 19.74 -5.82
C PRO A 99 5.32 19.41 -5.09
N ALA A 100 5.63 20.06 -3.96
CA ALA A 100 6.84 19.77 -3.20
C ALA A 100 6.71 18.43 -2.47
N VAL A 101 5.59 18.21 -1.78
CA VAL A 101 5.28 16.94 -1.09
C VAL A 101 5.16 15.80 -2.11
N VAL A 102 4.42 16.02 -3.20
CA VAL A 102 4.15 15.01 -4.21
C VAL A 102 5.43 14.54 -4.92
N ARG A 103 6.45 15.40 -5.12
CA ARG A 103 7.77 14.96 -5.59
C ARG A 103 8.43 13.97 -4.63
N ARG A 104 8.30 14.17 -3.31
CA ARG A 104 8.86 13.24 -2.32
C ARG A 104 8.14 11.89 -2.33
N ILE A 105 6.83 11.90 -2.57
CA ILE A 105 6.07 10.66 -2.80
C ILE A 105 6.56 9.96 -4.07
N ALA A 106 6.79 10.69 -5.16
CA ALA A 106 7.33 10.12 -6.39
C ALA A 106 8.72 9.47 -6.17
N GLU A 107 9.60 10.11 -5.40
CA GLU A 107 10.91 9.56 -5.02
C GLU A 107 10.74 8.24 -4.24
N TRP A 108 9.80 8.20 -3.28
CA TRP A 108 9.52 7.00 -2.51
C TRP A 108 9.02 5.84 -3.39
N TYR A 109 8.05 6.09 -4.28
CA TYR A 109 7.56 5.08 -5.22
C TYR A 109 8.64 4.61 -6.20
N LYS A 110 9.47 5.53 -6.70
CA LYS A 110 10.59 5.21 -7.56
C LYS A 110 11.58 4.28 -6.87
N GLN A 111 11.87 4.52 -5.58
CA GLN A 111 12.73 3.67 -4.78
C GLN A 111 12.07 2.30 -4.53
N LEU A 112 10.79 2.25 -4.12
CA LEU A 112 10.03 1.01 -3.94
C LEU A 112 10.11 0.13 -5.18
N HIS A 113 9.75 0.69 -6.34
CA HIS A 113 9.72 -0.06 -7.60
C HIS A 113 11.11 -0.48 -8.06
N SER A 114 12.11 0.38 -7.96
CA SER A 114 13.47 0.04 -8.40
C SER A 114 14.07 -1.10 -7.58
N GLN A 115 13.89 -1.10 -6.26
CA GLN A 115 14.33 -2.18 -5.38
C GLN A 115 13.46 -3.44 -5.54
N GLY A 116 12.17 -3.24 -5.75
CA GLY A 116 11.18 -4.31 -5.87
C GLY A 116 11.42 -5.24 -7.05
N TYR A 117 11.88 -4.74 -8.19
CA TYR A 117 12.10 -5.58 -9.39
C TYR A 117 13.03 -6.77 -9.12
N GLY A 118 14.17 -6.52 -8.49
CA GLY A 118 15.12 -7.58 -8.16
C GLY A 118 14.56 -8.59 -7.17
N TYR A 119 13.86 -8.10 -6.16
CA TYR A 119 13.25 -8.93 -5.13
C TYR A 119 12.14 -9.82 -5.68
N VAL A 120 11.19 -9.26 -6.43
CA VAL A 120 10.03 -9.99 -6.98
C VAL A 120 10.46 -11.07 -7.96
N CYS A 121 11.50 -10.82 -8.76
CA CYS A 121 12.05 -11.80 -9.69
C CYS A 121 12.52 -13.08 -8.98
N GLN A 122 12.98 -12.97 -7.73
CA GLN A 122 13.54 -14.10 -6.97
C GLN A 122 12.57 -14.68 -5.94
N ASN A 123 11.66 -13.85 -5.39
CA ASN A 123 10.88 -14.17 -4.20
C ASN A 123 9.38 -13.89 -4.35
N GLY A 124 8.92 -13.43 -5.53
CA GLY A 124 7.56 -12.92 -5.71
C GLY A 124 6.46 -13.98 -5.77
N GLU A 125 6.78 -15.28 -5.74
CA GLU A 125 5.80 -16.36 -5.98
C GLU A 125 4.62 -16.32 -4.99
N SER A 126 4.90 -16.07 -3.70
CA SER A 126 3.90 -16.06 -2.63
C SER A 126 3.38 -14.67 -2.26
N MET A 127 3.77 -13.63 -3.00
CA MET A 127 3.29 -12.27 -2.71
C MET A 127 1.86 -12.07 -3.21
N TYR A 128 1.11 -11.21 -2.51
CA TYR A 128 -0.17 -10.70 -2.96
C TYR A 128 -0.04 -10.09 -4.36
N ASP A 129 -0.99 -10.38 -5.25
CA ASP A 129 -1.00 -9.88 -6.63
C ASP A 129 -2.44 -9.56 -7.05
N GLU A 130 -2.74 -8.30 -7.28
CA GLU A 130 -4.07 -7.88 -7.72
C GLU A 130 -4.44 -8.47 -9.10
N ALA A 131 -3.46 -8.78 -9.95
CA ALA A 131 -3.72 -9.41 -11.23
C ALA A 131 -4.27 -10.84 -11.13
N ASP A 132 -4.16 -11.49 -9.96
CA ASP A 132 -4.77 -12.79 -9.70
C ASP A 132 -6.31 -12.72 -9.71
N PHE A 133 -6.89 -11.52 -9.52
CA PHE A 133 -8.34 -11.30 -9.65
C PHE A 133 -8.82 -11.19 -11.10
N PHE A 134 -7.92 -11.07 -12.07
CA PHE A 134 -8.27 -11.06 -13.49
C PHE A 134 -8.57 -12.47 -13.99
N THR A 135 -9.77 -12.96 -13.67
CA THR A 135 -10.25 -14.29 -14.03
C THR A 135 -11.59 -14.23 -14.77
N LEU A 136 -11.89 -15.24 -15.60
CA LEU A 136 -13.20 -15.34 -16.28
C LEU A 136 -14.35 -15.46 -15.27
N GLU A 137 -14.12 -16.08 -14.12
CA GLU A 137 -15.10 -16.20 -13.04
C GLU A 137 -15.45 -14.84 -12.45
N ASN A 138 -14.44 -14.02 -12.14
CA ASN A 138 -14.66 -12.68 -11.61
C ASN A 138 -15.31 -11.77 -12.65
N ILE A 139 -14.91 -11.86 -13.92
CA ILE A 139 -15.55 -11.15 -15.03
C ILE A 139 -17.04 -11.50 -15.11
N ALA A 140 -17.40 -12.79 -15.05
CA ALA A 140 -18.79 -13.23 -15.06
C ALA A 140 -19.56 -12.70 -13.84
N SER A 141 -18.97 -12.76 -12.64
CA SER A 141 -19.57 -12.23 -11.41
C SER A 141 -19.81 -10.72 -11.49
N ILE A 142 -18.87 -9.97 -12.06
CA ILE A 142 -19.01 -8.51 -12.23
C ILE A 142 -20.17 -8.20 -13.19
N LYS A 143 -20.23 -8.88 -14.34
CA LYS A 143 -21.32 -8.74 -15.32
C LYS A 143 -22.69 -8.91 -14.67
N ASP A 144 -22.83 -9.93 -13.81
CA ASP A 144 -24.08 -10.22 -13.11
C ASP A 144 -24.39 -9.16 -12.05
N LYS A 145 -23.43 -8.81 -11.22
CA LYS A 145 -23.61 -7.79 -10.15
C LYS A 145 -23.93 -6.39 -10.68
N THR A 146 -23.40 -6.04 -11.85
CA THR A 146 -23.59 -4.72 -12.47
C THR A 146 -24.74 -4.68 -13.48
N GLU A 147 -25.38 -5.81 -13.75
CA GLU A 147 -26.46 -5.95 -14.75
C GLU A 147 -26.03 -5.47 -16.16
N THR A 148 -24.76 -5.73 -16.53
CA THR A 148 -24.15 -5.27 -17.79
C THR A 148 -23.83 -6.40 -18.76
N GLN A 149 -24.47 -7.57 -18.66
CA GLN A 149 -24.17 -8.76 -19.45
C GLN A 149 -24.15 -8.50 -20.97
N ASP A 150 -25.00 -7.59 -21.44
CA ASP A 150 -25.15 -7.26 -22.86
C ASP A 150 -24.15 -6.20 -23.36
N ALA A 151 -23.27 -5.66 -22.49
CA ALA A 151 -22.29 -4.67 -22.91
C ALA A 151 -21.23 -5.30 -23.85
N PRO A 152 -21.04 -4.75 -25.07
CA PRO A 152 -20.11 -5.33 -26.06
C PRO A 152 -18.66 -5.46 -25.56
N ALA A 153 -18.26 -4.64 -24.60
CA ALA A 153 -16.92 -4.66 -24.00
C ALA A 153 -16.59 -6.02 -23.38
N TRP A 154 -17.56 -6.68 -22.74
CA TRP A 154 -17.34 -8.00 -22.14
C TRP A 154 -17.01 -9.07 -23.20
N GLY A 155 -17.72 -9.06 -24.31
CA GLY A 155 -17.45 -10.00 -25.41
C GLY A 155 -16.04 -9.81 -25.99
N LEU A 156 -15.57 -8.56 -26.12
CA LEU A 156 -14.20 -8.26 -26.56
C LEU A 156 -13.17 -8.73 -25.52
N LEU A 157 -13.44 -8.50 -24.24
CA LEU A 157 -12.56 -8.94 -23.15
C LEU A 157 -12.42 -10.47 -23.11
N GLU A 158 -13.53 -11.19 -23.17
CA GLU A 158 -13.54 -12.65 -23.16
C GLU A 158 -12.85 -13.26 -24.38
N GLN A 159 -13.05 -12.71 -25.58
CA GLN A 159 -12.36 -13.14 -26.80
C GLN A 159 -10.84 -12.96 -26.72
N ASN A 160 -10.37 -11.94 -26.04
CA ASN A 160 -8.95 -11.61 -25.91
C ASN A 160 -8.34 -12.07 -24.57
N TYR A 161 -9.12 -12.70 -23.70
CA TYR A 161 -8.70 -13.06 -22.34
C TYR A 161 -7.37 -13.84 -22.30
N ALA A 162 -7.21 -14.85 -23.15
CA ALA A 162 -6.00 -15.65 -23.18
C ALA A 162 -4.76 -14.84 -23.58
N ALA A 163 -4.90 -13.92 -24.56
CA ALA A 163 -3.82 -13.05 -24.98
C ALA A 163 -3.45 -12.02 -23.91
N ILE A 164 -4.45 -11.42 -23.26
CA ILE A 164 -4.25 -10.48 -22.15
C ILE A 164 -3.57 -11.19 -20.99
N SER A 165 -4.06 -12.37 -20.59
CA SER A 165 -3.47 -13.17 -19.51
C SER A 165 -2.02 -13.58 -19.80
N ASP A 166 -1.68 -13.85 -21.07
CA ASP A 166 -0.31 -14.16 -21.47
C ASP A 166 0.60 -12.93 -21.38
N LEU A 167 0.12 -11.75 -21.78
CA LEU A 167 0.84 -10.48 -21.61
C LEU A 167 1.03 -10.15 -20.12
N LEU A 168 -0.01 -10.33 -19.30
CA LEU A 168 0.06 -10.15 -17.85
C LEU A 168 1.16 -11.00 -17.21
N ARG A 169 1.27 -12.26 -17.60
CA ARG A 169 2.32 -13.16 -17.08
C ARG A 169 3.74 -12.78 -17.52
N LYS A 170 3.89 -12.20 -18.70
CA LYS A 170 5.18 -11.79 -19.27
C LYS A 170 5.64 -10.42 -18.84
N ALA A 171 4.73 -9.55 -18.42
CA ALA A 171 5.06 -8.21 -18.01
C ALA A 171 5.93 -8.21 -16.75
N ARG A 172 6.85 -7.26 -16.68
CA ARG A 172 7.79 -7.11 -15.57
C ARG A 172 7.04 -6.74 -14.30
N ARG A 173 7.34 -7.42 -13.20
CA ARG A 173 6.73 -7.19 -11.89
C ARG A 173 7.70 -6.53 -10.94
N THR A 174 7.15 -5.68 -10.09
CA THR A 174 7.85 -5.08 -8.96
C THR A 174 7.03 -5.21 -7.68
N ILE A 175 7.54 -4.73 -6.55
CA ILE A 175 6.72 -4.53 -5.34
C ILE A 175 5.80 -3.35 -5.60
N THR A 176 4.51 -3.50 -5.30
CA THR A 176 3.49 -2.45 -5.37
C THR A 176 2.88 -2.21 -3.99
N TYR A 177 2.52 -0.96 -3.72
CA TYR A 177 1.93 -0.54 -2.45
C TYR A 177 0.42 -0.77 -2.41
N ASN A 178 -0.28 -0.47 -3.49
CA ASN A 178 -1.69 -0.74 -3.79
C ASN A 178 -2.73 0.01 -2.91
N ASP A 179 -2.34 0.82 -1.93
CA ASP A 179 -3.25 1.47 -0.98
C ASP A 179 -2.96 2.97 -0.78
N PHE A 180 -2.87 3.72 -1.90
CA PHE A 180 -2.55 5.13 -1.84
C PHE A 180 -3.72 5.99 -1.35
N TYR A 181 -3.57 6.52 -0.13
CA TYR A 181 -4.40 7.56 0.45
C TYR A 181 -3.52 8.53 1.25
N TYR A 182 -3.92 9.81 1.33
CA TYR A 182 -3.18 10.78 2.14
C TYR A 182 -3.10 10.39 3.61
N THR A 183 -4.13 9.67 4.13
CA THR A 183 -4.15 9.16 5.51
C THR A 183 -3.11 8.08 5.77
N ASN A 184 -2.56 7.46 4.73
CA ASN A 184 -1.50 6.46 4.79
C ASN A 184 -0.12 7.09 4.48
N MET A 185 -0.02 8.40 4.54
CA MET A 185 1.20 9.14 4.21
C MET A 185 1.80 9.81 5.44
N VAL A 186 3.11 9.87 5.48
CA VAL A 186 3.91 10.63 6.45
C VAL A 186 4.77 11.62 5.69
N VAL A 187 4.79 12.86 6.14
CA VAL A 187 5.54 13.95 5.51
C VAL A 187 6.46 14.57 6.54
N ALA A 188 7.72 14.83 6.16
CA ALA A 188 8.61 15.63 7.00
C ALA A 188 8.07 17.05 7.14
N LYS A 189 8.16 17.63 8.35
CA LYS A 189 7.62 18.97 8.64
C LYS A 189 8.25 20.09 7.80
N ASP A 190 9.43 19.85 7.25
CA ASP A 190 10.15 20.73 6.33
C ASP A 190 9.98 20.34 4.85
N ASN A 191 9.09 19.38 4.54
CA ASN A 191 8.83 18.81 3.22
C ASN A 191 10.08 18.18 2.56
N SER A 192 11.10 17.82 3.33
CA SER A 192 12.34 17.20 2.79
C SER A 192 12.17 15.75 2.39
N SER A 193 11.17 15.06 2.91
CA SER A 193 10.84 13.67 2.58
C SER A 193 9.35 13.36 2.80
N ALA A 194 8.87 12.35 2.12
CA ALA A 194 7.57 11.75 2.39
C ALA A 194 7.66 10.23 2.17
N LEU A 195 6.83 9.48 2.86
CA LEU A 195 6.78 8.01 2.78
C LEU A 195 5.36 7.53 3.04
N MET A 196 5.08 6.30 2.64
CA MET A 196 3.82 5.63 2.93
C MET A 196 3.98 4.74 4.16
N PHE A 197 2.86 4.38 4.79
CA PHE A 197 2.76 3.36 5.83
C PHE A 197 1.45 2.58 5.67
N ASP A 198 1.14 1.63 6.57
CA ASP A 198 0.03 0.69 6.42
C ASP A 198 0.22 -0.23 5.19
N TYR A 199 1.09 -1.23 5.34
CA TYR A 199 1.51 -2.10 4.23
C TYR A 199 0.69 -3.39 4.12
N ASN A 200 -0.58 -3.39 4.52
CA ASN A 200 -1.42 -4.59 4.49
C ASN A 200 -1.67 -5.10 3.06
N LEU A 201 -1.72 -4.19 2.05
CA LEU A 201 -1.91 -4.52 0.64
C LEU A 201 -0.62 -4.52 -0.18
N LEU A 202 0.55 -4.36 0.47
CA LEU A 202 1.84 -4.47 -0.22
C LEU A 202 1.93 -5.85 -0.88
N GLY A 203 2.26 -5.84 -2.18
CA GLY A 203 2.29 -7.04 -2.98
C GLY A 203 3.26 -6.94 -4.15
N LYS A 204 3.02 -7.72 -5.19
CA LYS A 204 3.68 -7.59 -6.49
C LYS A 204 2.69 -7.13 -7.54
N GLY A 205 3.16 -6.35 -8.48
CA GLY A 205 2.31 -5.84 -9.57
C GLY A 205 3.13 -5.09 -10.60
N TYR A 206 2.46 -4.28 -11.40
CA TYR A 206 3.09 -3.36 -12.33
C TYR A 206 3.36 -2.04 -11.61
N ALA A 207 4.49 -1.41 -11.90
CA ALA A 207 4.78 -0.10 -11.34
C ALA A 207 3.70 0.94 -11.72
N TYR A 208 3.12 0.82 -12.92
CA TYR A 208 2.07 1.74 -13.39
C TYR A 208 0.77 1.65 -12.56
N THR A 209 0.43 0.52 -11.96
CA THR A 209 -0.76 0.41 -11.08
C THR A 209 -0.68 1.40 -9.92
N ASP A 210 0.46 1.47 -9.23
CA ASP A 210 0.69 2.47 -8.18
C ASP A 210 0.69 3.90 -8.74
N VAL A 211 1.35 4.13 -9.88
CA VAL A 211 1.36 5.46 -10.55
C VAL A 211 -0.06 5.93 -10.83
N ARG A 212 -0.92 5.08 -11.38
CA ARG A 212 -2.34 5.39 -11.63
C ARG A 212 -3.09 5.71 -10.33
N ASN A 213 -2.90 4.89 -9.29
CA ASN A 213 -3.54 5.10 -7.99
C ASN A 213 -3.17 6.48 -7.41
N VAL A 214 -1.89 6.83 -7.45
CA VAL A 214 -1.42 8.15 -7.02
C VAL A 214 -2.05 9.26 -7.87
N LEU A 215 -1.94 9.19 -9.19
CA LEU A 215 -2.42 10.23 -10.11
C LEU A 215 -3.93 10.47 -9.98
N SER A 216 -4.72 9.45 -9.66
CA SER A 216 -6.18 9.58 -9.48
C SER A 216 -6.56 10.44 -8.27
N SER A 217 -5.65 10.63 -7.32
CA SER A 217 -5.86 11.39 -6.08
C SER A 217 -5.23 12.79 -6.10
N LEU A 218 -4.39 13.09 -7.11
CA LEU A 218 -3.65 14.34 -7.18
C LEU A 218 -4.38 15.41 -7.99
N SER A 219 -4.13 16.69 -7.66
CA SER A 219 -4.47 17.80 -8.57
C SER A 219 -3.66 17.68 -9.87
N GLU A 220 -4.11 18.34 -10.95
CA GLU A 220 -3.43 18.28 -12.25
C GLU A 220 -1.97 18.76 -12.17
N GLU A 221 -1.71 19.84 -11.43
CA GLU A 221 -0.35 20.39 -11.26
C GLU A 221 0.54 19.44 -10.45
N ALA A 222 0.03 18.88 -9.35
CA ALA A 222 0.73 17.90 -8.54
C ALA A 222 1.00 16.62 -9.33
N GLY A 223 0.06 16.15 -10.13
CA GLY A 223 0.25 15.00 -11.02
C GLY A 223 1.37 15.20 -12.05
N LYS A 224 1.47 16.40 -12.65
CA LYS A 224 2.60 16.75 -13.52
C LYS A 224 3.93 16.76 -12.77
N ALA A 225 3.95 17.25 -11.52
CA ALA A 225 5.14 17.24 -10.66
C ALA A 225 5.55 15.82 -10.29
N PHE A 226 4.59 14.95 -9.96
CA PHE A 226 4.82 13.53 -9.70
C PHE A 226 5.46 12.84 -10.89
N LEU A 227 4.86 12.93 -12.08
CA LEU A 227 5.38 12.28 -13.29
C LEU A 227 6.77 12.76 -13.66
N LYS A 228 7.03 14.06 -13.51
CA LYS A 228 8.35 14.63 -13.79
C LYS A 228 9.44 14.04 -12.89
N GLU A 229 9.13 13.80 -11.61
CA GLU A 229 10.07 13.24 -10.62
C GLU A 229 10.19 11.75 -10.74
N TYR A 230 9.05 11.05 -10.86
CA TYR A 230 9.00 9.61 -11.01
C TYR A 230 9.76 9.14 -12.25
N GLY A 231 9.55 9.80 -13.37
CA GLY A 231 10.17 9.50 -14.67
C GLY A 231 9.27 8.66 -15.57
N GLU A 232 9.90 7.95 -16.50
CA GLU A 232 9.19 7.14 -17.49
C GLU A 232 8.70 5.82 -16.90
N PHE A 233 7.57 5.34 -17.40
CA PHE A 233 7.01 4.01 -17.15
C PHE A 233 6.79 3.28 -18.48
N ASP A 234 6.69 1.95 -18.42
CA ASP A 234 6.45 1.15 -19.62
C ASP A 234 5.03 1.39 -20.18
N PRO A 235 4.89 1.87 -21.42
CA PRO A 235 3.57 2.04 -22.03
C PRO A 235 2.74 0.76 -22.10
N ALA A 236 3.39 -0.42 -22.14
CA ALA A 236 2.71 -1.70 -22.12
C ALA A 236 2.05 -1.97 -20.76
N GLU A 237 2.70 -1.57 -19.66
CA GLU A 237 2.10 -1.67 -18.32
C GLU A 237 0.82 -0.83 -18.25
N LYS A 238 0.86 0.41 -18.77
CA LYS A 238 -0.33 1.28 -18.83
C LYS A 238 -1.47 0.64 -19.61
N ALA A 239 -1.19 0.10 -20.80
CA ALA A 239 -2.21 -0.51 -21.64
C ALA A 239 -2.83 -1.76 -20.99
N LEU A 240 -2.05 -2.53 -20.22
CA LEU A 240 -2.54 -3.67 -19.43
C LEU A 240 -3.37 -3.21 -18.23
N ASP A 241 -2.91 -2.18 -17.52
CA ASP A 241 -3.61 -1.63 -16.36
C ASP A 241 -4.98 -1.06 -16.76
N ASP A 242 -5.09 -0.35 -17.89
CA ASP A 242 -6.36 0.19 -18.41
C ASP A 242 -7.46 -0.89 -18.55
N VAL A 243 -7.07 -2.17 -18.76
CA VAL A 243 -8.01 -3.31 -18.89
C VAL A 243 -8.19 -4.03 -17.55
N VAL A 244 -7.09 -4.35 -16.88
CA VAL A 244 -7.09 -5.21 -15.69
C VAL A 244 -7.66 -4.49 -14.49
N SER A 245 -7.35 -3.21 -14.33
CA SER A 245 -7.81 -2.41 -13.19
C SER A 245 -9.34 -2.32 -13.09
N VAL A 246 -10.05 -2.34 -14.23
CA VAL A 246 -11.51 -2.36 -14.23
C VAL A 246 -12.04 -3.62 -13.54
N VAL A 247 -11.48 -4.79 -13.88
CA VAL A 247 -11.88 -6.07 -13.28
C VAL A 247 -11.50 -6.12 -11.81
N VAL A 248 -10.28 -5.70 -11.47
CA VAL A 248 -9.79 -5.68 -10.08
C VAL A 248 -10.66 -4.77 -9.22
N THR A 249 -10.86 -3.51 -9.64
CA THR A 249 -11.64 -2.52 -8.87
C THR A 249 -13.11 -2.90 -8.67
N LEU A 250 -13.73 -3.56 -9.65
CA LEU A 250 -15.13 -3.98 -9.53
C LEU A 250 -15.30 -5.32 -8.79
N HIS A 251 -14.21 -6.08 -8.61
CA HIS A 251 -14.22 -7.33 -7.86
C HIS A 251 -14.03 -7.09 -6.37
N LEU A 252 -13.12 -6.20 -5.97
CA LEU A 252 -12.79 -5.85 -4.58
C LEU A 252 -13.89 -5.01 -3.95
#